data_fcfbf82e444ad8842168c52d238253b8
#
_entry.id   fcfbf82e444ad8842168c52d238253b8
#
_cell.length_a   1.000
_cell.length_b   1.000
_cell.length_c   1.000
_cell.angle_alpha   90.00
_cell.angle_beta   90.00
_cell.angle_gamma   90.00
#
_symmetry.space_group_name_H-M   'P 1'
#
loop_
_entity.id
_entity.type
_entity.pdbx_description
1 polymer ?
#
loop_
_entity_poly.entity_id
_entity_poly.type
_entity_poly.pdbx_seq_one_letter_code
_entity_poly.pdbx_strand_id
1 'polypeptide(L)'
;MKPLSKTLLAVLLLGTSLAAFAVPDAQSILKSSDQARGGGLLGIVWEIKLLSRDGEKVDEPQRILVKAVDDSSVAETQEPVRFKGSKILQVEHNMWLTRPGLSKPVPISPRQRMSGQASNGDIAATNYAGDYDAQMRDSETLDGEACYVLDLTAKHKRTTYDKIRYWVSVKRLVGVKAEFYSVSGKLLKTARFDYNNTIENEGKRIPFISKMTIRDALIDAETTMEFGTVKVKKIPASEFDLGQLQ
;
A
#
# COMPACT_ATOMS: atom_id res chain seq x y z
N MET A 1 16.04 -49.04 70.34
CA MET A 1 15.93 -47.60 69.83
C MET A 1 16.35 -47.61 68.37
N LYS A 2 15.40 -47.47 67.43
CA LYS A 2 15.66 -47.37 66.00
C LYS A 2 15.54 -45.88 65.58
N PRO A 3 16.43 -45.34 64.74
CA PRO A 3 16.32 -43.96 64.27
C PRO A 3 15.35 -43.87 63.09
N LEU A 4 14.45 -42.86 63.15
CA LEU A 4 13.56 -42.46 62.07
C LEU A 4 14.34 -41.82 60.97
N SER A 5 14.21 -42.36 59.74
CA SER A 5 14.69 -41.78 58.50
C SER A 5 13.74 -40.66 58.06
N LYS A 6 14.22 -39.42 57.94
CA LYS A 6 13.49 -38.27 57.37
C LYS A 6 13.70 -38.25 55.87
N THR A 7 12.72 -38.69 55.11
CA THR A 7 12.69 -38.57 53.67
C THR A 7 12.31 -37.11 53.28
N LEU A 8 13.26 -36.40 52.68
CA LEU A 8 13.07 -35.04 52.19
C LEU A 8 12.47 -35.11 50.78
N LEU A 9 11.21 -34.77 50.62
CA LEU A 9 10.52 -34.70 49.34
C LEU A 9 10.86 -33.36 48.63
N ALA A 10 11.78 -33.42 47.64
CA ALA A 10 12.08 -32.26 46.80
C ALA A 10 10.99 -32.07 45.73
N VAL A 11 10.16 -31.09 45.85
CA VAL A 11 9.18 -30.67 44.80
C VAL A 11 9.92 -29.86 43.75
N LEU A 12 10.12 -30.44 42.58
CA LEU A 12 10.70 -29.79 41.41
C LEU A 12 9.60 -28.95 40.73
N LEU A 13 9.56 -27.66 40.97
CA LEU A 13 8.73 -26.71 40.25
C LEU A 13 9.29 -26.51 38.83
N LEU A 14 8.72 -27.21 37.82
CA LEU A 14 8.94 -26.92 36.42
C LEU A 14 8.23 -25.59 36.09
N GLY A 15 9.00 -24.52 36.09
CA GLY A 15 8.55 -23.22 35.56
C GLY A 15 8.44 -23.31 34.03
N THR A 16 7.22 -23.46 33.52
CA THR A 16 6.95 -23.25 32.07
C THR A 16 7.09 -21.77 31.76
N SER A 17 8.23 -21.38 31.23
CA SER A 17 8.42 -20.04 30.64
C SER A 17 7.51 -19.94 29.42
N LEU A 18 6.35 -19.26 29.56
CA LEU A 18 5.59 -18.77 28.42
C LEU A 18 6.47 -17.74 27.71
N ALA A 19 7.05 -18.13 26.57
CA ALA A 19 7.68 -17.19 25.68
C ALA A 19 6.60 -16.22 25.19
N ALA A 20 6.55 -15.04 25.78
CA ALA A 20 5.74 -13.92 25.27
C ALA A 20 6.36 -13.56 23.92
N PHE A 21 5.69 -13.93 22.82
CA PHE A 21 6.04 -13.39 21.51
C PHE A 21 5.80 -11.89 21.57
N ALA A 22 6.87 -11.12 21.52
CA ALA A 22 6.76 -9.68 21.44
C ALA A 22 6.00 -9.31 20.17
N VAL A 23 4.93 -8.51 20.32
CA VAL A 23 4.22 -7.94 19.17
C VAL A 23 5.23 -7.09 18.39
N PRO A 24 5.37 -7.27 17.06
CA PRO A 24 6.26 -6.43 16.27
C PRO A 24 5.88 -4.94 16.43
N ASP A 25 6.86 -4.05 16.34
CA ASP A 25 6.58 -2.61 16.39
C ASP A 25 5.78 -2.16 15.16
N ALA A 26 5.07 -1.05 15.30
CA ALA A 26 4.16 -0.53 14.27
C ALA A 26 4.85 -0.27 12.92
N GLN A 27 6.10 0.24 12.96
CA GLN A 27 6.86 0.56 11.75
C GLN A 27 7.30 -0.70 11.01
N SER A 28 7.67 -1.76 11.73
CA SER A 28 8.01 -3.06 11.16
C SER A 28 6.82 -3.74 10.52
N ILE A 29 5.62 -3.65 11.13
CA ILE A 29 4.37 -4.15 10.56
C ILE A 29 4.05 -3.40 9.27
N LEU A 30 4.16 -2.08 9.28
CA LEU A 30 3.91 -1.23 8.11
C LEU A 30 4.86 -1.58 6.97
N LYS A 31 6.16 -1.69 7.24
CA LYS A 31 7.17 -2.08 6.26
C LYS A 31 6.91 -3.46 5.66
N SER A 32 6.48 -4.42 6.48
CA SER A 32 6.12 -5.75 5.99
C SER A 32 4.91 -5.71 5.06
N SER A 33 3.92 -4.85 5.36
CA SER A 33 2.73 -4.71 4.51
C SER A 33 3.02 -4.10 3.14
N ASP A 34 4.06 -3.26 3.01
CA ASP A 34 4.45 -2.65 1.74
C ASP A 34 4.97 -3.69 0.73
N GLN A 35 5.48 -4.86 1.19
CA GLN A 35 5.94 -5.93 0.30
C GLN A 35 4.81 -6.44 -0.62
N ALA A 36 3.58 -6.50 -0.11
CA ALA A 36 2.41 -6.91 -0.90
C ALA A 36 1.96 -5.84 -1.93
N ARG A 37 2.66 -4.72 -1.99
CA ARG A 37 2.49 -3.63 -2.96
C ARG A 37 3.75 -3.34 -3.76
N GLY A 38 4.75 -4.20 -3.66
CA GLY A 38 5.99 -4.13 -4.44
C GLY A 38 7.21 -3.62 -3.69
N GLY A 39 7.10 -3.28 -2.41
CA GLY A 39 8.23 -2.82 -1.60
C GLY A 39 9.36 -3.85 -1.51
N GLY A 40 10.61 -3.41 -1.71
CA GLY A 40 11.81 -4.24 -1.58
C GLY A 40 12.07 -5.20 -2.74
N LEU A 41 11.41 -5.02 -3.89
CA LEU A 41 11.66 -5.79 -5.12
C LEU A 41 12.63 -5.07 -6.05
N LEU A 42 13.37 -5.83 -6.88
CA LEU A 42 14.29 -5.29 -7.92
C LEU A 42 13.60 -4.42 -8.97
N GLY A 43 12.30 -4.52 -9.06
CA GLY A 43 11.42 -3.80 -9.95
C GLY A 43 10.21 -4.63 -10.31
N ILE A 44 9.09 -3.97 -10.52
CA ILE A 44 7.82 -4.59 -10.88
C ILE A 44 7.15 -3.86 -12.02
N VAL A 45 6.45 -4.63 -12.86
CA VAL A 45 5.62 -4.12 -13.94
C VAL A 45 4.24 -4.76 -13.81
N TRP A 46 3.20 -3.92 -13.83
CA TRP A 46 1.80 -4.39 -13.77
C TRP A 46 0.86 -3.45 -14.52
N GLU A 47 -0.31 -3.94 -14.83
CA GLU A 47 -1.40 -3.15 -15.40
C GLU A 47 -2.45 -2.85 -14.33
N ILE A 48 -2.99 -1.64 -14.33
CA ILE A 48 -4.13 -1.25 -13.51
C ILE A 48 -5.29 -0.91 -14.44
N LYS A 49 -6.45 -1.50 -14.17
CA LYS A 49 -7.72 -1.09 -14.76
C LYS A 49 -8.49 -0.27 -13.73
N LEU A 50 -8.81 0.98 -14.06
CA LEU A 50 -9.63 1.85 -13.22
C LEU A 50 -11.07 1.87 -13.72
N LEU A 51 -11.99 1.69 -12.78
CA LEU A 51 -13.43 1.75 -12.97
C LEU A 51 -13.97 2.75 -11.95
N SER A 52 -14.55 3.86 -12.39
CA SER A 52 -15.05 4.90 -11.48
C SER A 52 -16.54 5.16 -11.73
N ARG A 53 -17.26 5.43 -10.64
CA ARG A 53 -18.64 5.90 -10.67
C ARG A 53 -18.86 7.06 -9.69
N ASP A 54 -19.80 7.94 -10.01
CA ASP A 54 -20.29 9.03 -9.18
C ASP A 54 -21.82 9.02 -9.26
N GLY A 55 -22.48 8.50 -8.23
CA GLY A 55 -23.86 8.10 -8.28
C GLY A 55 -24.11 7.09 -9.40
N GLU A 56 -25.03 7.41 -10.31
CA GLU A 56 -25.34 6.57 -11.48
C GLU A 56 -24.39 6.78 -12.66
N LYS A 57 -23.59 7.84 -12.65
CA LYS A 57 -22.65 8.14 -13.72
C LYS A 57 -21.44 7.23 -13.63
N VAL A 58 -21.19 6.46 -14.67
CA VAL A 58 -20.01 5.61 -14.82
C VAL A 58 -19.05 6.26 -15.79
N ASP A 59 -17.79 6.45 -15.36
CA ASP A 59 -16.75 6.98 -16.22
C ASP A 59 -16.22 5.91 -17.19
N GLU A 60 -15.63 6.35 -18.29
CA GLU A 60 -14.97 5.45 -19.24
C GLU A 60 -13.79 4.75 -18.54
N PRO A 61 -13.68 3.42 -18.60
CA PRO A 61 -12.59 2.68 -17.98
C PRO A 61 -11.23 3.16 -18.46
N GLN A 62 -10.25 3.20 -17.55
CA GLN A 62 -8.87 3.52 -17.91
C GLN A 62 -7.98 2.31 -17.68
N ARG A 63 -7.00 2.13 -18.56
CA ARG A 63 -5.95 1.12 -18.44
C ARG A 63 -4.59 1.79 -18.38
N ILE A 64 -3.81 1.46 -17.36
CA ILE A 64 -2.55 2.11 -17.03
C ILE A 64 -1.50 1.03 -16.84
N LEU A 65 -0.39 1.13 -17.56
CA LEU A 65 0.80 0.30 -17.35
C LEU A 65 1.71 1.02 -16.35
N VAL A 66 2.07 0.34 -15.27
CA VAL A 66 2.95 0.89 -14.23
C VAL A 66 4.25 0.09 -14.18
N LYS A 67 5.36 0.80 -14.09
CA LYS A 67 6.69 0.28 -13.79
C LYS A 67 7.18 0.96 -12.52
N ALA A 68 7.70 0.20 -11.55
CA ALA A 68 8.19 0.77 -10.30
C ALA A 68 9.43 0.05 -9.78
N VAL A 69 10.30 0.83 -9.14
CA VAL A 69 11.47 0.37 -8.37
C VAL A 69 11.58 1.30 -7.16
N ASP A 70 11.57 0.74 -5.96
CA ASP A 70 11.65 1.52 -4.71
C ASP A 70 10.65 2.70 -4.69
N ASP A 71 11.14 3.93 -4.59
CA ASP A 71 10.35 5.17 -4.54
C ASP A 71 10.17 5.83 -5.92
N SER A 72 10.49 5.10 -7.00
CA SER A 72 10.37 5.59 -8.36
C SER A 72 9.36 4.77 -9.15
N SER A 73 8.49 5.45 -9.88
CA SER A 73 7.52 4.80 -10.77
C SER A 73 7.18 5.65 -11.98
N VAL A 74 6.85 4.98 -13.07
CA VAL A 74 6.20 5.58 -14.22
C VAL A 74 4.91 4.84 -14.52
N ALA A 75 3.82 5.60 -14.60
CA ALA A 75 2.48 5.12 -14.92
C ALA A 75 2.06 5.70 -16.27
N GLU A 76 1.88 4.86 -17.28
CA GLU A 76 1.52 5.26 -18.63
C GLU A 76 0.09 4.83 -18.96
N THR A 77 -0.75 5.78 -19.34
CA THR A 77 -2.13 5.50 -19.77
C THR A 77 -2.14 4.83 -21.14
N GLN A 78 -2.74 3.65 -21.21
CA GLN A 78 -2.92 2.86 -22.43
C GLN A 78 -4.29 3.07 -23.07
N GLU A 79 -5.30 3.26 -22.24
CA GLU A 79 -6.70 3.51 -22.59
C GLU A 79 -7.32 4.55 -21.64
N PRO A 80 -8.27 5.34 -22.12
CA PRO A 80 -8.81 5.45 -23.48
C PRO A 80 -7.84 6.20 -24.43
N VAL A 81 -8.10 6.10 -25.73
CA VAL A 81 -7.25 6.69 -26.77
C VAL A 81 -6.92 8.16 -26.56
N ARG A 82 -7.90 8.95 -26.06
CA ARG A 82 -7.71 10.42 -25.80
C ARG A 82 -6.64 10.73 -24.74
N PHE A 83 -6.28 9.77 -23.88
CA PHE A 83 -5.26 9.91 -22.84
C PHE A 83 -4.04 9.02 -23.08
N LYS A 84 -4.08 8.20 -24.14
CA LYS A 84 -3.01 7.25 -24.46
C LYS A 84 -1.67 7.96 -24.59
N GLY A 85 -0.63 7.37 -23.96
CA GLY A 85 0.72 7.94 -23.90
C GLY A 85 0.91 9.05 -22.87
N SER A 86 -0.16 9.44 -22.12
CA SER A 86 0.02 10.29 -20.94
C SER A 86 0.78 9.49 -19.87
N LYS A 87 1.80 10.11 -19.27
CA LYS A 87 2.65 9.46 -18.25
C LYS A 87 2.66 10.30 -16.97
N ILE A 88 2.61 9.63 -15.84
CA ILE A 88 2.94 10.19 -14.53
C ILE A 88 4.25 9.56 -14.11
N LEU A 89 5.27 10.37 -13.91
CA LEU A 89 6.53 9.98 -13.31
C LEU A 89 6.52 10.36 -11.84
N GLN A 90 6.94 9.44 -10.99
CA GLN A 90 7.34 9.71 -9.60
C GLN A 90 8.81 9.37 -9.44
N VAL A 91 9.56 10.28 -8.84
CA VAL A 91 10.92 10.02 -8.35
C VAL A 91 10.99 10.55 -6.93
N GLU A 92 11.22 9.66 -5.98
CA GLU A 92 11.09 9.96 -4.55
C GLU A 92 9.70 10.54 -4.24
N HIS A 93 9.64 11.81 -3.81
CA HIS A 93 8.39 12.50 -3.47
C HIS A 93 7.94 13.52 -4.51
N ASN A 94 8.58 13.56 -5.67
CA ASN A 94 8.24 14.50 -6.73
C ASN A 94 7.49 13.77 -7.84
N MET A 95 6.47 14.44 -8.38
CA MET A 95 5.67 13.88 -9.47
C MET A 95 5.55 14.86 -10.62
N TRP A 96 5.56 14.31 -11.84
CA TRP A 96 5.37 15.05 -13.07
C TRP A 96 4.41 14.34 -14.00
N LEU A 97 3.63 15.14 -14.70
CA LEU A 97 2.75 14.68 -15.79
C LEU A 97 3.36 15.09 -17.14
N THR A 98 3.42 14.16 -18.06
CA THR A 98 3.58 14.47 -19.49
C THR A 98 2.47 13.81 -20.29
N ARG A 99 2.20 14.35 -21.48
CA ARG A 99 1.25 13.78 -22.44
C ARG A 99 1.60 14.22 -23.86
N PRO A 100 1.17 13.49 -24.89
CA PRO A 100 1.33 13.94 -26.28
C PRO A 100 0.85 15.38 -26.47
N GLY A 101 1.69 16.23 -27.08
CA GLY A 101 1.42 17.64 -27.29
C GLY A 101 1.86 18.60 -26.18
N LEU A 102 2.32 18.10 -25.02
CA LEU A 102 3.02 18.95 -24.04
C LEU A 102 4.50 19.05 -24.40
N SER A 103 5.03 20.28 -24.46
CA SER A 103 6.44 20.54 -24.75
C SER A 103 7.38 20.21 -23.58
N LYS A 104 6.86 20.18 -22.34
CA LYS A 104 7.64 19.89 -21.12
C LYS A 104 6.76 19.19 -20.08
N PRO A 105 7.35 18.29 -19.26
CA PRO A 105 6.66 17.73 -18.10
C PRO A 105 6.19 18.81 -17.12
N VAL A 106 4.99 18.64 -16.58
CA VAL A 106 4.37 19.57 -15.63
C VAL A 106 4.43 18.98 -14.22
N PRO A 107 4.98 19.67 -13.22
CA PRO A 107 4.92 19.22 -11.84
C PRO A 107 3.47 19.07 -11.36
N ILE A 108 3.17 17.96 -10.70
CA ILE A 108 1.86 17.65 -10.13
C ILE A 108 2.00 17.22 -8.67
N SER A 109 0.88 17.24 -7.94
CA SER A 109 0.84 16.76 -6.56
C SER A 109 0.34 15.31 -6.48
N PRO A 110 0.91 14.47 -5.60
CA PRO A 110 0.35 13.14 -5.31
C PRO A 110 -1.09 13.21 -4.78
N ARG A 111 -1.48 14.32 -4.16
CA ARG A 111 -2.82 14.55 -3.60
C ARG A 111 -3.88 14.88 -4.65
N GLN A 112 -3.47 15.33 -5.84
CA GLN A 112 -4.41 15.63 -6.91
C GLN A 112 -5.12 14.36 -7.37
N ARG A 113 -6.43 14.52 -7.57
CA ARG A 113 -7.28 13.46 -8.12
C ARG A 113 -6.86 13.19 -9.56
N MET A 114 -6.56 11.93 -9.85
CA MET A 114 -6.24 11.48 -11.20
C MET A 114 -7.49 11.03 -11.94
N SER A 115 -8.26 10.12 -11.34
CA SER A 115 -9.48 9.58 -11.92
C SER A 115 -10.43 9.13 -10.81
N GLY A 116 -11.71 9.53 -10.91
CA GLY A 116 -12.71 9.20 -9.91
C GLY A 116 -12.25 9.56 -8.50
N GLN A 117 -12.13 8.60 -7.60
CA GLN A 117 -11.65 8.77 -6.23
C GLN A 117 -10.15 8.49 -6.07
N ALA A 118 -9.48 7.96 -7.11
CA ALA A 118 -8.04 7.69 -7.08
C ALA A 118 -7.24 8.99 -7.23
N SER A 119 -6.27 9.20 -6.34
CA SER A 119 -5.27 10.26 -6.40
C SER A 119 -4.04 9.79 -7.19
N ASN A 120 -3.20 10.72 -7.65
CA ASN A 120 -1.96 10.36 -8.36
C ASN A 120 -1.08 9.39 -7.56
N GLY A 121 -0.96 9.61 -6.24
CA GLY A 121 -0.17 8.76 -5.36
C GLY A 121 -0.79 7.38 -5.05
N ASP A 122 -2.06 7.15 -5.36
CA ASP A 122 -2.66 5.80 -5.21
C ASP A 122 -2.24 4.87 -6.36
N ILE A 123 -1.80 5.42 -7.49
CA ILE A 123 -1.41 4.70 -8.72
C ILE A 123 0.10 4.49 -8.77
N ALA A 124 0.86 5.42 -8.22
CA ALA A 124 2.32 5.38 -8.17
C ALA A 124 2.84 4.30 -7.19
N ALA A 125 4.15 4.13 -7.12
CA ALA A 125 4.77 3.26 -6.11
C ALA A 125 4.36 3.70 -4.70
N THR A 126 3.93 2.73 -3.89
CA THR A 126 3.54 2.97 -2.49
C THR A 126 4.65 2.52 -1.57
N ASN A 127 5.14 3.45 -0.75
CA ASN A 127 6.12 3.19 0.32
C ASN A 127 5.62 3.84 1.62
N TYR A 128 4.59 3.24 2.23
CA TYR A 128 4.02 3.81 3.45
C TYR A 128 5.02 3.85 4.59
N ALA A 129 5.90 2.87 4.74
CA ALA A 129 6.92 2.87 5.79
C ALA A 129 7.96 3.99 5.60
N GLY A 130 8.26 4.38 4.37
CA GLY A 130 9.09 5.54 4.04
C GLY A 130 8.39 6.86 4.34
N ASP A 131 7.11 6.96 3.98
CA ASP A 131 6.35 8.20 3.95
C ASP A 131 5.64 8.56 5.26
N TYR A 132 5.41 7.58 6.16
CA TYR A 132 4.63 7.76 7.38
C TYR A 132 5.33 7.24 8.62
N ASP A 133 5.12 7.93 9.73
CA ASP A 133 5.38 7.43 11.09
C ASP A 133 4.15 6.65 11.55
N ALA A 134 4.36 5.40 12.00
CA ALA A 134 3.29 4.50 12.42
C ALA A 134 3.21 4.41 13.96
N GLN A 135 2.00 4.47 14.48
CA GLN A 135 1.69 4.22 15.89
C GLN A 135 0.64 3.10 16.00
N MET A 136 0.90 2.14 16.89
CA MET A 136 -0.03 1.04 17.14
C MET A 136 -1.24 1.53 17.93
N ARG A 137 -2.42 1.07 17.52
CA ARG A 137 -3.68 1.17 18.27
C ARG A 137 -4.09 -0.20 18.79
N ASP A 138 -5.23 -0.26 19.48
CA ASP A 138 -5.85 -1.52 19.84
C ASP A 138 -6.17 -2.33 18.58
N SER A 139 -5.89 -3.64 18.66
CA SER A 139 -6.18 -4.55 17.55
C SER A 139 -7.69 -4.72 17.37
N GLU A 140 -8.13 -4.89 16.14
CA GLU A 140 -9.54 -5.07 15.80
C GLU A 140 -9.73 -6.37 15.00
N THR A 141 -10.95 -6.92 15.02
CA THR A 141 -11.36 -7.98 14.10
C THR A 141 -12.19 -7.37 12.98
N LEU A 142 -11.74 -7.54 11.74
CA LEU A 142 -12.39 -7.02 10.55
C LEU A 142 -12.83 -8.20 9.66
N ASP A 143 -14.11 -8.34 9.44
CA ASP A 143 -14.69 -9.43 8.63
C ASP A 143 -14.20 -10.84 9.08
N GLY A 144 -14.01 -11.05 10.39
CA GLY A 144 -13.50 -12.31 10.98
C GLY A 144 -11.97 -12.46 10.96
N GLU A 145 -11.23 -11.51 10.42
CA GLU A 145 -9.76 -11.50 10.38
C GLU A 145 -9.20 -10.56 11.46
N ALA A 146 -8.30 -11.06 12.32
CA ALA A 146 -7.59 -10.24 13.30
C ALA A 146 -6.63 -9.27 12.60
N CYS A 147 -6.69 -8.00 12.97
CA CYS A 147 -5.90 -6.93 12.37
C CYS A 147 -5.16 -6.11 13.43
N TYR A 148 -3.90 -5.80 13.15
CA TYR A 148 -3.25 -4.64 13.76
C TYR A 148 -3.87 -3.37 13.18
N VAL A 149 -4.12 -2.38 14.03
CA VAL A 149 -4.58 -1.07 13.58
C VAL A 149 -3.47 -0.05 13.81
N LEU A 150 -3.07 0.62 12.74
CA LEU A 150 -2.00 1.61 12.77
C LEU A 150 -2.57 2.99 12.46
N ASP A 151 -2.24 4.00 13.29
CA ASP A 151 -2.41 5.40 12.92
C ASP A 151 -1.10 5.88 12.29
N LEU A 152 -1.17 6.30 11.03
CA LEU A 152 -0.06 6.76 10.23
C LEU A 152 -0.12 8.28 10.11
N THR A 153 1.00 8.95 10.40
CA THR A 153 1.13 10.41 10.24
C THR A 153 2.20 10.72 9.19
N ALA A 154 1.88 11.56 8.23
CA ALA A 154 2.77 11.93 7.16
C ALA A 154 4.06 12.59 7.68
N LYS A 155 5.22 12.11 7.24
CA LYS A 155 6.55 12.68 7.55
C LYS A 155 6.81 13.99 6.82
N HIS A 156 6.14 14.22 5.68
CA HIS A 156 6.33 15.41 4.86
C HIS A 156 5.06 15.78 4.07
N LYS A 157 5.03 17.00 3.51
CA LYS A 157 3.85 17.54 2.80
C LYS A 157 3.61 16.95 1.41
N ARG A 158 4.50 16.13 0.89
CA ARG A 158 4.43 15.50 -0.44
C ARG A 158 3.84 14.10 -0.42
N THR A 159 3.29 13.65 0.70
CA THR A 159 2.51 12.41 0.79
C THR A 159 1.13 12.60 0.19
N THR A 160 0.50 11.50 -0.22
CA THR A 160 -0.86 11.51 -0.78
C THR A 160 -1.90 11.93 0.25
N TYR A 161 -1.75 11.51 1.50
CA TYR A 161 -2.66 11.81 2.60
C TYR A 161 -1.88 12.32 3.82
N ASP A 162 -2.52 13.15 4.65
CA ASP A 162 -1.89 13.67 5.87
C ASP A 162 -1.87 12.65 6.99
N LYS A 163 -2.96 11.89 7.12
CA LYS A 163 -3.13 10.83 8.12
C LYS A 163 -3.87 9.65 7.50
N ILE A 164 -3.49 8.45 7.90
CA ILE A 164 -4.14 7.21 7.49
C ILE A 164 -4.39 6.36 8.74
N ARG A 165 -5.59 5.81 8.89
CA ARG A 165 -5.78 4.65 9.75
C ARG A 165 -5.74 3.41 8.90
N TYR A 166 -4.87 2.46 9.26
CA TYR A 166 -4.53 1.34 8.40
C TYR A 166 -4.67 0.02 9.16
N TRP A 167 -5.48 -0.88 8.63
CA TRP A 167 -5.68 -2.23 9.16
C TRP A 167 -4.79 -3.21 8.43
N VAL A 168 -3.90 -3.87 9.17
CA VAL A 168 -2.96 -4.86 8.63
C VAL A 168 -3.32 -6.22 9.23
N SER A 169 -3.59 -7.20 8.37
CA SER A 169 -3.85 -8.58 8.78
C SER A 169 -2.72 -9.14 9.64
N VAL A 170 -3.03 -9.63 10.84
CA VAL A 170 -2.04 -10.26 11.73
C VAL A 170 -1.42 -11.49 11.06
N LYS A 171 -2.23 -12.29 10.36
CA LYS A 171 -1.80 -13.55 9.75
C LYS A 171 -0.99 -13.35 8.46
N ARG A 172 -1.40 -12.39 7.61
CA ARG A 172 -0.84 -12.23 6.26
C ARG A 172 0.14 -11.08 6.15
N LEU A 173 0.18 -10.17 7.13
CA LEU A 173 0.96 -8.92 7.13
C LEU A 173 0.72 -8.07 5.86
N VAL A 174 -0.54 -8.02 5.40
CA VAL A 174 -1.00 -7.18 4.29
C VAL A 174 -2.06 -6.22 4.77
N GLY A 175 -2.10 -5.02 4.21
CA GLY A 175 -3.14 -4.04 4.54
C GLY A 175 -4.48 -4.45 3.94
N VAL A 176 -5.55 -4.50 4.73
CA VAL A 176 -6.89 -4.94 4.31
C VAL A 176 -7.90 -3.80 4.22
N LYS A 177 -7.67 -2.72 4.97
CA LYS A 177 -8.52 -1.52 4.98
C LYS A 177 -7.67 -0.28 5.25
N ALA A 178 -8.06 0.84 4.69
CA ALA A 178 -7.53 2.16 5.04
C ALA A 178 -8.65 3.20 5.17
N GLU A 179 -8.45 4.17 6.04
CA GLU A 179 -9.23 5.40 6.14
C GLU A 179 -8.28 6.57 5.99
N PHE A 180 -8.58 7.47 5.07
CA PHE A 180 -7.72 8.60 4.73
C PHE A 180 -8.29 9.90 5.27
N TYR A 181 -7.47 10.65 5.99
CA TYR A 181 -7.89 11.86 6.70
C TYR A 181 -7.09 13.08 6.24
N SER A 182 -7.73 14.25 6.36
CA SER A 182 -7.06 15.54 6.25
C SER A 182 -6.22 15.84 7.50
N VAL A 183 -5.43 16.92 7.46
CA VAL A 183 -4.70 17.46 8.63
C VAL A 183 -5.64 17.69 9.82
N SER A 184 -6.84 18.22 9.56
CA SER A 184 -7.84 18.51 10.60
C SER A 184 -8.55 17.26 11.16
N GLY A 185 -8.23 16.06 10.64
CA GLY A 185 -8.85 14.80 11.07
C GLY A 185 -10.21 14.52 10.42
N LYS A 186 -10.58 15.26 9.36
CA LYS A 186 -11.79 14.95 8.59
C LYS A 186 -11.54 13.72 7.73
N LEU A 187 -12.43 12.72 7.80
CA LEU A 187 -12.41 11.56 6.91
C LEU A 187 -12.71 12.02 5.48
N LEU A 188 -11.83 11.66 4.55
CA LEU A 188 -11.91 12.00 3.13
C LEU A 188 -12.40 10.82 2.31
N LYS A 189 -11.81 9.65 2.53
CA LYS A 189 -12.03 8.43 1.74
C LYS A 189 -11.80 7.21 2.61
N THR A 190 -12.34 6.08 2.18
CA THR A 190 -12.00 4.75 2.70
C THR A 190 -11.48 3.87 1.56
N ALA A 191 -10.66 2.88 1.87
CA ALA A 191 -10.24 1.87 0.90
C ALA A 191 -10.31 0.47 1.49
N ARG A 192 -10.59 -0.52 0.63
CA ARG A 192 -10.47 -1.96 0.87
C ARG A 192 -9.49 -2.55 -0.12
N PHE A 193 -8.74 -3.57 0.32
CA PHE A 193 -7.71 -4.20 -0.48
C PHE A 193 -7.92 -5.71 -0.52
N ASP A 194 -7.87 -6.29 -1.73
CA ASP A 194 -7.94 -7.73 -1.95
C ASP A 194 -6.58 -8.23 -2.49
N TYR A 195 -6.20 -9.47 -2.14
CA TYR A 195 -4.90 -10.08 -2.45
C TYR A 195 -5.09 -11.47 -3.07
N ASN A 196 -5.52 -11.50 -4.34
CA ASN A 196 -5.66 -12.73 -5.12
C ASN A 196 -4.47 -12.96 -6.07
N ASN A 197 -3.58 -11.96 -6.20
CA ASN A 197 -2.35 -12.06 -6.95
C ASN A 197 -1.21 -12.59 -6.07
N THR A 198 -0.21 -13.19 -6.71
CA THR A 198 1.00 -13.67 -6.06
C THR A 198 2.20 -13.33 -6.94
N ILE A 199 3.29 -12.90 -6.31
CA ILE A 199 4.58 -12.69 -6.94
C ILE A 199 5.53 -13.79 -6.47
N GLU A 200 6.34 -14.32 -7.38
CA GLU A 200 7.48 -15.17 -7.02
C GLU A 200 8.75 -14.33 -7.04
N ASN A 201 9.44 -14.26 -5.91
CA ASN A 201 10.71 -13.57 -5.76
C ASN A 201 11.66 -14.42 -4.90
N GLU A 202 12.82 -14.77 -5.44
CA GLU A 202 13.85 -15.57 -4.75
C GLU A 202 13.31 -16.87 -4.13
N GLY A 203 12.40 -17.57 -4.84
CA GLY A 203 11.79 -18.81 -4.38
C GLY A 203 10.70 -18.62 -3.32
N LYS A 204 10.33 -17.40 -2.98
CA LYS A 204 9.24 -17.10 -2.05
C LYS A 204 8.01 -16.62 -2.81
N ARG A 205 6.83 -17.06 -2.37
CA ARG A 205 5.55 -16.57 -2.85
C ARG A 205 5.07 -15.43 -1.95
N ILE A 206 4.95 -14.23 -2.51
CA ILE A 206 4.53 -13.02 -1.80
C ILE A 206 3.10 -12.68 -2.28
N PRO A 207 2.11 -12.52 -1.38
CA PRO A 207 0.82 -11.98 -1.74
C PRO A 207 0.98 -10.61 -2.40
N PHE A 208 0.26 -10.37 -3.49
CA PHE A 208 0.24 -9.06 -4.13
C PHE A 208 -1.19 -8.57 -4.31
N ILE A 209 -1.37 -7.26 -4.19
CA ILE A 209 -2.67 -6.64 -4.35
C ILE A 209 -3.31 -7.01 -5.68
N SER A 210 -4.58 -7.40 -5.66
CA SER A 210 -5.37 -7.70 -6.85
C SER A 210 -6.46 -6.66 -7.11
N LYS A 211 -6.95 -6.01 -6.04
CA LYS A 211 -7.97 -4.96 -6.14
C LYS A 211 -7.86 -3.98 -4.98
N MET A 212 -8.09 -2.71 -5.29
CA MET A 212 -8.31 -1.65 -4.32
C MET A 212 -9.61 -0.94 -4.67
N THR A 213 -10.54 -0.88 -3.71
CA THR A 213 -11.81 -0.15 -3.87
C THR A 213 -11.79 1.07 -2.98
N ILE A 214 -11.84 2.25 -3.57
CA ILE A 214 -11.81 3.56 -2.88
C ILE A 214 -13.21 4.15 -2.90
N ARG A 215 -13.72 4.56 -1.74
CA ARG A 215 -15.02 5.24 -1.58
C ARG A 215 -14.84 6.62 -1.00
N ASP A 216 -15.54 7.59 -1.54
CA ASP A 216 -15.66 8.91 -0.92
C ASP A 216 -16.41 8.80 0.41
N ALA A 217 -16.05 9.66 1.38
CA ALA A 217 -16.67 9.63 2.71
C ALA A 217 -18.01 10.38 2.78
N LEU A 218 -18.32 11.23 1.78
CA LEU A 218 -19.44 12.17 1.82
C LEU A 218 -20.48 11.94 0.73
N ILE A 219 -20.04 11.42 -0.43
CA ILE A 219 -20.90 11.23 -1.60
C ILE A 219 -20.84 9.77 -2.06
N ASP A 220 -21.87 9.32 -2.80
CA ASP A 220 -21.88 7.98 -3.38
C ASP A 220 -20.98 7.93 -4.61
N ALA A 221 -19.66 7.94 -4.37
CA ALA A 221 -18.66 7.83 -5.41
C ALA A 221 -17.61 6.77 -5.04
N GLU A 222 -17.28 5.95 -6.03
CA GLU A 222 -16.38 4.82 -5.87
C GLU A 222 -15.43 4.71 -7.06
N THR A 223 -14.19 4.30 -6.78
CA THR A 223 -13.22 3.90 -7.79
C THR A 223 -12.65 2.54 -7.43
N THR A 224 -12.74 1.60 -8.34
CA THR A 224 -12.07 0.30 -8.25
C THR A 224 -10.83 0.31 -9.13
N MET A 225 -9.72 -0.09 -8.54
CA MET A 225 -8.45 -0.36 -9.22
C MET A 225 -8.25 -1.87 -9.22
N GLU A 226 -8.28 -2.48 -10.40
CA GLU A 226 -8.01 -3.91 -10.60
C GLU A 226 -6.55 -4.05 -11.08
N PHE A 227 -5.76 -4.81 -10.34
CA PHE A 227 -4.34 -5.03 -10.61
C PHE A 227 -4.18 -6.35 -11.36
N GLY A 228 -3.69 -6.26 -12.59
CA GLY A 228 -3.42 -7.41 -13.44
C GLY A 228 -2.19 -8.21 -13.01
N THR A 229 -1.74 -9.07 -13.90
CA THR A 229 -0.54 -9.89 -13.66
C THR A 229 0.69 -9.03 -13.41
N VAL A 230 1.34 -9.28 -12.27
CA VAL A 230 2.56 -8.58 -11.89
C VAL A 230 3.78 -9.37 -12.37
N LYS A 231 4.75 -8.67 -12.95
CA LYS A 231 6.02 -9.24 -13.39
C LYS A 231 7.16 -8.59 -12.60
N VAL A 232 7.95 -9.41 -11.90
CA VAL A 232 9.21 -8.95 -11.31
C VAL A 232 10.24 -8.84 -12.43
N LYS A 233 10.83 -7.67 -12.59
CA LYS A 233 11.77 -7.38 -13.69
C LYS A 233 12.73 -6.28 -13.28
N LYS A 234 14.01 -6.44 -13.57
CA LYS A 234 14.98 -5.34 -13.45
C LYS A 234 14.59 -4.21 -14.41
N ILE A 235 14.36 -3.01 -13.87
CA ILE A 235 13.97 -1.82 -14.63
C ILE A 235 15.18 -0.87 -14.63
N PRO A 236 15.63 -0.39 -15.82
CA PRO A 236 16.72 0.56 -15.89
C PRO A 236 16.36 1.90 -15.25
N ALA A 237 17.30 2.56 -14.60
CA ALA A 237 17.09 3.88 -14.00
C ALA A 237 16.66 4.95 -15.04
N SER A 238 17.03 4.76 -16.32
CA SER A 238 16.62 5.62 -17.42
C SER A 238 15.10 5.69 -17.64
N GLU A 239 14.35 4.66 -17.22
CA GLU A 239 12.88 4.67 -17.29
C GLU A 239 12.27 5.75 -16.35
N PHE A 240 13.03 6.20 -15.36
CA PHE A 240 12.61 7.21 -14.38
C PHE A 240 13.33 8.55 -14.58
N ASP A 241 13.95 8.76 -15.74
CA ASP A 241 14.60 10.01 -16.09
C ASP A 241 13.59 11.01 -16.67
N LEU A 242 13.44 12.16 -16.00
CA LEU A 242 12.53 13.23 -16.41
C LEU A 242 12.85 13.74 -17.83
N GLY A 243 14.13 13.76 -18.22
CA GLY A 243 14.57 14.19 -19.57
C GLY A 243 14.17 13.24 -20.70
N GLN A 244 13.87 11.97 -20.36
CA GLN A 244 13.50 10.93 -21.33
C GLN A 244 11.98 10.67 -21.41
N LEU A 245 11.19 11.42 -20.68
CA LEU A 245 9.72 11.28 -20.65
C LEU A 245 8.99 11.96 -21.82
N GLN A 246 9.70 12.49 -22.79
CA GLN A 246 9.13 13.17 -23.96
C GLN A 246 8.55 12.19 -24.96
#